data_47c771e10472bbd69efa16324228555d
#
_entry.id   47c771e10472bbd69efa16324228555d
#
_cell.length_a   1.000
_cell.length_b   1.000
_cell.length_c   1.000
_cell.angle_alpha   90.00
_cell.angle_beta   90.00
_cell.angle_gamma   90.00
#
_symmetry.space_group_name_H-M   'P 1'
#
loop_
_entity.id
_entity.type
_entity.pdbx_description
1 polymer ?
#
loop_
_entity_poly.entity_id
_entity_poly.type
_entity_poly.pdbx_seq_one_letter_code
_entity_poly.pdbx_strand_id
1 'polypeptide(L)'
;MYSKERITVDNSGIMRHTWTPDGEPVLILQICHGMAEHLSRYDELAQYLCGRGIMVCGIDHPGHGESDGIRGHFGNKQGLQHLIGSNIRCAEDVKAAHPGVKYVIMGHSMGSFIARYIAGYHPDTADAYIFMGTAGHNGAVGAGKALASLISALGGRDKPSPFIAGISTGAYAKNPGYKTEFDWLSTDEREVKKYIDDEQCGFCFTAAGYKTMFTMLQAIDPKGWAAKLDKHKPYFIPSGADDPVGDFGKGVMQVYDAMTAAGCDNVTYKLYQGGRHEILNDTVRDEVKSDIAEWLERI
;
A
#
# COMPACT_ATOMS: atom_id res chain seq x y z
N MET A 1 12.21 19.21 -5.32
CA MET A 1 13.38 18.80 -4.48
C MET A 1 13.08 17.51 -3.74
N TYR A 2 14.03 16.56 -3.63
CA TYR A 2 13.86 15.32 -2.85
C TYR A 2 14.65 15.39 -1.54
N SER A 3 14.05 14.92 -0.43
CA SER A 3 14.70 14.85 0.88
C SER A 3 14.27 13.62 1.66
N LYS A 4 15.11 13.18 2.58
CA LYS A 4 14.83 12.13 3.57
C LYS A 4 15.01 12.68 4.98
N GLU A 5 14.15 12.26 5.89
CA GLU A 5 14.22 12.63 7.28
C GLU A 5 13.84 11.44 8.17
N ARG A 6 14.57 11.25 9.25
CA ARG A 6 14.24 10.21 10.25
C ARG A 6 13.34 10.81 11.33
N ILE A 7 12.10 10.38 11.36
CA ILE A 7 11.14 10.75 12.40
C ILE A 7 11.08 9.66 13.47
N THR A 8 10.68 9.98 14.69
CA THR A 8 10.53 9.01 15.77
C THR A 8 9.05 8.70 16.02
N VAL A 9 8.69 7.41 15.93
CA VAL A 9 7.36 6.91 16.25
C VAL A 9 7.50 5.70 17.17
N ASP A 10 6.87 5.73 18.35
CA ASP A 10 6.92 4.67 19.36
C ASP A 10 8.35 4.19 19.68
N ASN A 11 9.31 5.11 19.79
CA ASN A 11 10.75 4.88 19.98
C ASN A 11 11.46 4.16 18.81
N SER A 12 10.85 4.08 17.63
CA SER A 12 11.46 3.58 16.41
C SER A 12 11.79 4.73 15.47
N GLY A 13 12.96 4.69 14.82
CA GLY A 13 13.33 5.60 13.74
C GLY A 13 12.66 5.18 12.44
N ILE A 14 11.76 6.01 11.96
CA ILE A 14 11.02 5.80 10.72
C ILE A 14 11.55 6.76 9.66
N MET A 15 11.94 6.26 8.50
CA MET A 15 12.42 7.09 7.40
C MET A 15 11.25 7.70 6.65
N ARG A 16 11.16 9.03 6.65
CA ARG A 16 10.22 9.79 5.83
C ARG A 16 10.92 10.30 4.58
N HIS A 17 10.27 10.12 3.44
CA HIS A 17 10.68 10.66 2.15
C HIS A 17 9.74 11.78 1.75
N THR A 18 10.29 12.81 1.11
CA THR A 18 9.51 13.95 0.65
C THR A 18 10.04 14.44 -0.69
N TRP A 19 9.15 14.61 -1.66
CA TRP A 19 9.38 15.27 -2.94
C TRP A 19 8.56 16.54 -2.95
N THR A 20 9.25 17.66 -2.96
CA THR A 20 8.66 19.00 -2.89
C THR A 20 8.67 19.64 -4.27
N PRO A 21 7.53 20.15 -4.78
CA PRO A 21 7.47 20.91 -6.03
C PRO A 21 8.16 22.27 -5.89
N ASP A 22 8.32 22.96 -7.01
CA ASP A 22 8.73 24.35 -6.99
C ASP A 22 7.53 25.22 -6.52
N GLY A 23 7.72 25.97 -5.44
CA GLY A 23 6.67 26.78 -4.81
C GLY A 23 5.81 26.04 -3.80
N GLU A 24 4.72 26.68 -3.36
CA GLU A 24 3.77 26.08 -2.40
C GLU A 24 2.98 24.94 -3.05
N PRO A 25 2.82 23.79 -2.39
CA PRO A 25 2.08 22.68 -2.94
C PRO A 25 0.58 23.00 -3.05
N VAL A 26 -0.02 22.66 -4.19
CA VAL A 26 -1.48 22.77 -4.40
C VAL A 26 -2.25 21.61 -3.79
N LEU A 27 -1.58 20.46 -3.61
CA LEU A 27 -2.10 19.23 -3.01
C LEU A 27 -0.93 18.40 -2.49
N ILE A 28 -1.18 17.58 -1.48
CA ILE A 28 -0.21 16.65 -0.92
C ILE A 28 -0.70 15.22 -1.11
N LEU A 29 0.14 14.36 -1.68
CA LEU A 29 -0.08 12.92 -1.82
C LEU A 29 0.87 12.16 -0.89
N GLN A 30 0.32 11.48 0.12
CA GLN A 30 1.08 10.49 0.88
C GLN A 30 1.00 9.12 0.21
N ILE A 31 2.14 8.46 0.02
CA ILE A 31 2.21 7.11 -0.51
C ILE A 31 2.50 6.12 0.63
N CYS A 32 1.66 5.08 0.73
CA CYS A 32 1.89 3.89 1.52
C CYS A 32 2.34 2.77 0.58
N HIS A 33 3.59 2.36 0.66
CA HIS A 33 4.17 1.35 -0.23
C HIS A 33 3.69 -0.08 0.09
N GLY A 34 3.98 -1.03 -0.79
CA GLY A 34 3.56 -2.41 -0.68
C GLY A 34 4.40 -3.26 0.28
N MET A 35 4.11 -4.57 0.28
CA MET A 35 4.83 -5.57 1.05
C MET A 35 6.22 -5.80 0.45
N ALA A 36 7.25 -5.85 1.31
CA ALA A 36 8.63 -6.18 0.92
C ALA A 36 9.17 -5.32 -0.23
N GLU A 37 8.92 -4.02 -0.13
CA GLU A 37 9.46 -2.95 -0.98
C GLU A 37 9.72 -1.70 -0.14
N HIS A 38 10.03 -0.58 -0.76
CA HIS A 38 10.33 0.69 -0.09
C HIS A 38 9.87 1.90 -0.90
N LEU A 39 9.81 3.07 -0.26
CA LEU A 39 9.18 4.25 -0.85
C LEU A 39 9.97 4.86 -2.02
N SER A 40 11.29 4.69 -2.09
CA SER A 40 12.09 5.25 -3.21
C SER A 40 11.71 4.68 -4.58
N ARG A 41 10.99 3.55 -4.65
CA ARG A 41 10.49 2.97 -5.91
C ARG A 41 9.39 3.81 -6.58
N TYR A 42 8.84 4.79 -5.86
CA TYR A 42 7.82 5.71 -6.37
C TYR A 42 8.39 7.04 -6.88
N ASP A 43 9.71 7.15 -7.01
CA ASP A 43 10.41 8.38 -7.40
C ASP A 43 9.91 8.93 -8.75
N GLU A 44 9.69 8.08 -9.75
CA GLU A 44 9.19 8.49 -11.07
C GLU A 44 7.79 9.13 -10.99
N LEU A 45 6.86 8.53 -10.25
CA LEU A 45 5.54 9.11 -10.02
C LEU A 45 5.65 10.43 -9.23
N ALA A 46 6.48 10.44 -8.18
CA ALA A 46 6.64 11.61 -7.32
C ALA A 46 7.19 12.81 -8.10
N GLN A 47 8.21 12.62 -8.93
CA GLN A 47 8.75 13.66 -9.79
C GLN A 47 7.71 14.16 -10.81
N TYR A 48 6.95 13.24 -11.43
CA TYR A 48 5.88 13.57 -12.36
C TYR A 48 4.78 14.45 -11.72
N LEU A 49 4.41 14.14 -10.48
CA LEU A 49 3.42 14.92 -9.71
C LEU A 49 3.99 16.25 -9.20
N CYS A 50 5.27 16.28 -8.77
CA CYS A 50 5.93 17.53 -8.41
C CYS A 50 5.96 18.53 -9.57
N GLY A 51 6.15 18.07 -10.81
CA GLY A 51 6.03 18.91 -12.00
C GLY A 51 4.64 19.55 -12.20
N ARG A 52 3.63 19.11 -11.44
CA ARG A 52 2.26 19.63 -11.40
C ARG A 52 1.92 20.39 -10.11
N GLY A 53 2.92 20.71 -9.30
CA GLY A 53 2.71 21.41 -8.04
C GLY A 53 2.20 20.52 -6.90
N ILE A 54 2.16 19.19 -7.07
CA ILE A 54 1.72 18.24 -6.06
C ILE A 54 2.94 17.77 -5.26
N MET A 55 2.94 18.01 -3.95
CA MET A 55 3.94 17.45 -3.04
C MET A 55 3.66 15.97 -2.81
N VAL A 56 4.71 15.14 -2.85
CA VAL A 56 4.61 13.73 -2.53
C VAL A 56 5.41 13.42 -1.28
N CYS A 57 4.84 12.66 -0.37
CA CYS A 57 5.52 12.20 0.84
C CYS A 57 5.14 10.76 1.18
N GLY A 58 5.81 10.21 2.17
CA GLY A 58 5.48 8.90 2.74
C GLY A 58 6.62 8.40 3.60
N ILE A 59 6.45 7.21 4.14
CA ILE A 59 7.44 6.58 4.99
C ILE A 59 7.83 5.21 4.44
N ASP A 60 9.08 4.80 4.65
CA ASP A 60 9.38 3.39 4.69
C ASP A 60 8.69 2.81 5.93
N HIS A 61 7.84 1.81 5.75
CA HIS A 61 7.11 1.21 6.88
C HIS A 61 8.09 0.60 7.91
N PRO A 62 7.69 0.44 9.20
CA PRO A 62 8.53 -0.26 10.18
C PRO A 62 9.06 -1.59 9.62
N GLY A 63 10.38 -1.81 9.73
CA GLY A 63 11.02 -3.01 9.17
C GLY A 63 11.09 -3.07 7.64
N HIS A 64 11.01 -1.94 6.95
CA HIS A 64 11.19 -1.80 5.50
C HIS A 64 12.16 -0.67 5.19
N GLY A 65 12.74 -0.72 3.98
CA GLY A 65 13.62 0.32 3.47
C GLY A 65 14.72 0.72 4.46
N GLU A 66 14.76 2.02 4.80
CA GLU A 66 15.72 2.60 5.74
C GLU A 66 15.14 2.83 7.15
N SER A 67 13.90 2.39 7.41
CA SER A 67 13.29 2.43 8.75
C SER A 67 13.86 1.35 9.66
N ASP A 68 13.87 1.63 10.98
CA ASP A 68 14.35 0.69 11.98
C ASP A 68 13.48 -0.57 12.05
N GLY A 69 14.07 -1.65 12.57
CA GLY A 69 13.38 -2.89 12.86
C GLY A 69 13.90 -4.09 12.08
N ILE A 70 13.37 -5.26 12.42
CA ILE A 70 13.61 -6.49 11.68
C ILE A 70 12.80 -6.45 10.40
N ARG A 71 13.37 -6.85 9.27
CA ARG A 71 12.67 -6.87 7.98
C ARG A 71 11.37 -7.67 8.04
N GLY A 72 10.27 -7.03 7.61
CA GLY A 72 8.94 -7.64 7.62
C GLY A 72 8.35 -7.88 9.02
N HIS A 73 8.80 -7.11 10.03
CA HIS A 73 8.31 -7.17 11.40
C HIS A 73 7.81 -5.80 11.87
N PHE A 74 6.54 -5.71 12.22
CA PHE A 74 5.92 -4.43 12.62
C PHE A 74 5.85 -4.24 14.15
N GLY A 75 6.36 -5.18 14.93
CA GLY A 75 6.33 -5.18 16.38
C GLY A 75 5.66 -6.41 16.98
N ASN A 76 5.93 -6.66 18.26
CA ASN A 76 5.56 -7.91 18.92
C ASN A 76 4.10 -7.99 19.37
N LYS A 77 3.55 -6.93 19.95
CA LYS A 77 2.19 -6.92 20.54
C LYS A 77 1.24 -5.98 19.80
N GLN A 78 1.75 -4.87 19.32
CA GLN A 78 0.98 -3.77 18.73
C GLN A 78 1.40 -3.49 17.27
N GLY A 79 1.79 -4.53 16.51
CA GLY A 79 2.32 -4.35 15.16
C GLY A 79 1.37 -3.61 14.22
N LEU A 80 0.06 -3.84 14.33
CA LEU A 80 -0.93 -3.11 13.52
C LEU A 80 -0.99 -1.63 13.91
N GLN A 81 -1.04 -1.34 15.22
CA GLN A 81 -1.07 0.03 15.72
C GLN A 81 0.21 0.79 15.34
N HIS A 82 1.38 0.15 15.44
CA HIS A 82 2.65 0.75 15.04
C HIS A 82 2.70 1.02 13.53
N LEU A 83 2.27 0.07 12.69
CA LEU A 83 2.21 0.24 11.24
C LEU A 83 1.26 1.37 10.83
N ILE A 84 0.04 1.37 11.36
CA ILE A 84 -0.97 2.39 11.05
C ILE A 84 -0.59 3.73 11.68
N GLY A 85 -0.18 3.75 12.96
CA GLY A 85 0.21 4.96 13.67
C GLY A 85 1.40 5.68 13.03
N SER A 86 2.37 4.95 12.48
CA SER A 86 3.48 5.56 11.74
C SER A 86 3.02 6.31 10.48
N ASN A 87 2.05 5.76 9.75
CA ASN A 87 1.48 6.43 8.58
C ASN A 87 0.60 7.63 8.95
N ILE A 88 -0.18 7.54 10.03
CA ILE A 88 -0.98 8.66 10.55
C ILE A 88 -0.05 9.77 11.05
N ARG A 89 1.00 9.44 11.79
CA ARG A 89 1.99 10.42 12.26
C ARG A 89 2.65 11.18 11.11
N CYS A 90 2.99 10.49 10.02
CA CYS A 90 3.49 11.15 8.80
C CYS A 90 2.46 12.17 8.28
N ALA A 91 1.18 11.79 8.20
CA ALA A 91 0.12 12.68 7.75
C ALA A 91 -0.04 13.91 8.68
N GLU A 92 -0.05 13.69 10.00
CA GLU A 92 -0.19 14.75 10.99
C GLU A 92 0.94 15.77 10.88
N ASP A 93 2.20 15.30 10.82
CA ASP A 93 3.37 16.18 10.75
C ASP A 93 3.37 17.01 9.45
N VAL A 94 3.04 16.38 8.31
CA VAL A 94 3.04 17.06 7.01
C VAL A 94 1.86 18.03 6.91
N LYS A 95 0.66 17.66 7.37
CA LYS A 95 -0.51 18.58 7.43
C LYS A 95 -0.25 19.78 8.33
N ALA A 96 0.43 19.58 9.44
CA ALA A 96 0.80 20.68 10.35
C ALA A 96 1.79 21.67 9.71
N ALA A 97 2.69 21.19 8.85
CA ALA A 97 3.63 22.02 8.09
C ALA A 97 2.96 22.75 6.89
N HIS A 98 1.83 22.26 6.37
CA HIS A 98 1.11 22.80 5.21
C HIS A 98 -0.40 22.96 5.51
N PRO A 99 -0.77 23.87 6.42
CA PRO A 99 -2.16 24.02 6.85
C PRO A 99 -3.06 24.47 5.70
N GLY A 100 -4.21 23.82 5.56
CA GLY A 100 -5.21 24.16 4.53
C GLY A 100 -4.95 23.53 3.15
N VAL A 101 -3.82 22.87 2.94
CA VAL A 101 -3.57 22.12 1.70
C VAL A 101 -4.28 20.77 1.76
N LYS A 102 -4.99 20.41 0.68
CA LYS A 102 -5.67 19.11 0.54
C LYS A 102 -4.68 17.96 0.67
N TYR A 103 -5.08 16.92 1.39
CA TYR A 103 -4.25 15.77 1.69
C TYR A 103 -4.88 14.47 1.22
N VAL A 104 -4.17 13.73 0.37
CA VAL A 104 -4.62 12.46 -0.19
C VAL A 104 -3.69 11.34 0.25
N ILE A 105 -4.26 10.18 0.59
CA ILE A 105 -3.46 8.96 0.86
C ILE A 105 -3.65 7.97 -0.29
N MET A 106 -2.56 7.61 -0.94
CA MET A 106 -2.47 6.52 -1.90
C MET A 106 -1.76 5.33 -1.26
N GLY A 107 -2.34 4.15 -1.37
CA GLY A 107 -1.65 2.93 -0.98
C GLY A 107 -1.60 1.93 -2.13
N HIS A 108 -0.47 1.23 -2.26
CA HIS A 108 -0.28 0.14 -3.22
C HIS A 108 -0.20 -1.20 -2.49
N SER A 109 -0.91 -2.23 -2.95
CA SER A 109 -0.84 -3.58 -2.39
C SER A 109 -1.11 -3.59 -0.88
N MET A 110 -0.19 -4.04 -0.04
CA MET A 110 -0.27 -3.90 1.42
C MET A 110 -0.53 -2.44 1.84
N GLY A 111 0.06 -1.47 1.17
CA GLY A 111 -0.20 -0.05 1.39
C GLY A 111 -1.66 0.32 1.10
N SER A 112 -2.32 -0.33 0.13
CA SER A 112 -3.75 -0.13 -0.12
C SER A 112 -4.61 -0.64 1.04
N PHE A 113 -4.15 -1.69 1.73
CA PHE A 113 -4.82 -2.18 2.95
C PHE A 113 -4.63 -1.20 4.11
N ILE A 114 -3.44 -0.58 4.23
CA ILE A 114 -3.16 0.50 5.18
C ILE A 114 -4.08 1.69 4.90
N ALA A 115 -4.14 2.15 3.65
CA ALA A 115 -5.00 3.27 3.23
C ALA A 115 -6.49 2.98 3.49
N ARG A 116 -6.96 1.76 3.19
CA ARG A 116 -8.33 1.32 3.50
C ARG A 116 -8.59 1.27 5.01
N TYR A 117 -7.63 0.80 5.80
CA TYR A 117 -7.76 0.80 7.25
C TYR A 117 -7.87 2.24 7.77
N ILE A 118 -7.00 3.15 7.32
CA ILE A 118 -7.06 4.56 7.72
C ILE A 118 -8.40 5.18 7.31
N ALA A 119 -8.84 4.99 6.06
CA ALA A 119 -10.11 5.52 5.57
C ALA A 119 -11.32 5.08 6.41
N GLY A 120 -11.34 3.83 6.89
CA GLY A 120 -12.47 3.29 7.66
C GLY A 120 -12.41 3.54 9.16
N TYR A 121 -11.21 3.70 9.74
CA TYR A 121 -11.06 3.80 11.20
C TYR A 121 -10.48 5.12 11.68
N HIS A 122 -9.91 5.92 10.78
CA HIS A 122 -9.31 7.23 11.02
C HIS A 122 -9.67 8.19 9.86
N PRO A 123 -10.97 8.40 9.56
CA PRO A 123 -11.42 9.07 8.34
C PRO A 123 -10.91 10.51 8.20
N ASP A 124 -10.62 11.20 9.31
CA ASP A 124 -10.17 12.60 9.30
C ASP A 124 -8.68 12.77 8.91
N THR A 125 -7.97 11.66 8.68
CA THR A 125 -6.55 11.70 8.31
C THR A 125 -6.33 12.30 6.93
N ALA A 126 -7.21 12.03 5.96
CA ALA A 126 -7.09 12.54 4.60
C ALA A 126 -8.42 12.96 4.00
N ASP A 127 -8.36 13.82 2.96
CA ASP A 127 -9.52 14.34 2.23
C ASP A 127 -10.00 13.34 1.16
N ALA A 128 -9.11 12.50 0.62
CA ALA A 128 -9.40 11.51 -0.42
C ALA A 128 -8.43 10.32 -0.36
N TYR A 129 -8.75 9.23 -1.03
CA TYR A 129 -7.96 7.99 -0.97
C TYR A 129 -7.83 7.31 -2.34
N ILE A 130 -6.65 6.74 -2.61
CA ILE A 130 -6.37 5.86 -3.76
C ILE A 130 -5.98 4.47 -3.23
N PHE A 131 -6.72 3.43 -3.64
CA PHE A 131 -6.48 2.03 -3.25
C PHE A 131 -5.97 1.24 -4.45
N MET A 132 -4.67 1.33 -4.75
CA MET A 132 -4.05 0.72 -5.92
C MET A 132 -3.65 -0.73 -5.67
N GLY A 133 -3.94 -1.63 -6.62
CA GLY A 133 -3.58 -3.04 -6.51
C GLY A 133 -4.18 -3.72 -5.28
N THR A 134 -5.43 -3.37 -4.92
CA THR A 134 -6.09 -3.85 -3.71
C THR A 134 -6.74 -5.22 -3.89
N ALA A 135 -6.96 -5.94 -2.79
CA ALA A 135 -7.63 -7.23 -2.76
C ALA A 135 -9.07 -7.13 -2.24
N GLY A 136 -9.92 -8.02 -2.72
CA GLY A 136 -11.29 -8.23 -2.23
C GLY A 136 -11.37 -9.09 -0.98
N HIS A 137 -12.52 -9.75 -0.79
CA HIS A 137 -12.73 -10.73 0.27
C HIS A 137 -11.89 -11.99 0.04
N ASN A 138 -11.21 -12.44 1.08
CA ASN A 138 -10.48 -13.71 1.05
C ASN A 138 -10.80 -14.54 2.31
N GLY A 139 -11.57 -15.62 2.13
CA GLY A 139 -12.00 -16.52 3.21
C GLY A 139 -10.86 -17.23 3.94
N ALA A 140 -9.66 -17.32 3.35
CA ALA A 140 -8.50 -17.96 3.96
C ALA A 140 -7.76 -17.09 5.00
N VAL A 141 -8.06 -15.80 5.07
CA VAL A 141 -7.36 -14.84 5.95
C VAL A 141 -7.44 -15.25 7.43
N GLY A 142 -8.59 -15.78 7.87
CA GLY A 142 -8.77 -16.27 9.24
C GLY A 142 -7.85 -17.44 9.59
N ALA A 143 -7.73 -18.41 8.70
CA ALA A 143 -6.84 -19.56 8.85
C ALA A 143 -5.37 -19.12 8.81
N GLY A 144 -5.00 -18.22 7.89
CA GLY A 144 -3.67 -17.65 7.82
C GLY A 144 -3.26 -16.93 9.10
N LYS A 145 -4.16 -16.15 9.69
CA LYS A 145 -3.94 -15.47 10.99
C LYS A 145 -3.75 -16.46 12.13
N ALA A 146 -4.56 -17.51 12.19
CA ALA A 146 -4.45 -18.54 13.22
C ALA A 146 -3.08 -19.25 13.13
N LEU A 147 -2.66 -19.64 11.92
CA LEU A 147 -1.36 -20.23 11.65
C LEU A 147 -0.19 -19.33 12.06
N ALA A 148 -0.23 -18.05 11.62
CA ALA A 148 0.80 -17.08 11.98
C ALA A 148 0.87 -16.85 13.51
N SER A 149 -0.29 -16.88 14.19
CA SER A 149 -0.35 -16.78 15.65
C SER A 149 0.27 -17.99 16.35
N LEU A 150 0.02 -19.21 15.85
CA LEU A 150 0.61 -20.43 16.37
C LEU A 150 2.12 -20.43 16.21
N ILE A 151 2.65 -20.15 15.01
CA ILE A 151 4.09 -20.08 14.75
C ILE A 151 4.74 -19.02 15.65
N SER A 152 4.09 -17.85 15.81
CA SER A 152 4.57 -16.79 16.71
C SER A 152 4.64 -17.25 18.18
N ALA A 153 3.66 -18.01 18.64
CA ALA A 153 3.60 -18.53 20.01
C ALA A 153 4.67 -19.61 20.29
N LEU A 154 5.05 -20.37 19.25
CA LEU A 154 6.09 -21.41 19.34
C LEU A 154 7.53 -20.87 19.17
N GLY A 155 7.74 -19.55 19.29
CA GLY A 155 9.07 -18.93 19.24
C GLY A 155 9.51 -18.47 17.85
N GLY A 156 8.64 -18.52 16.84
CA GLY A 156 8.91 -18.01 15.48
C GLY A 156 8.50 -16.54 15.25
N ARG A 157 8.19 -15.81 16.31
CA ARG A 157 7.56 -14.48 16.26
C ARG A 157 8.31 -13.48 15.36
N ASP A 158 9.59 -13.34 15.58
CA ASP A 158 10.52 -12.38 14.93
C ASP A 158 11.38 -13.02 13.83
N LYS A 159 11.07 -14.27 13.47
CA LYS A 159 11.78 -15.01 12.43
C LYS A 159 11.00 -14.98 11.12
N PRO A 160 11.67 -14.85 9.95
CA PRO A 160 11.05 -15.05 8.67
C PRO A 160 10.27 -16.35 8.59
N SER A 161 9.12 -16.35 7.93
CA SER A 161 8.25 -17.53 7.80
C SER A 161 8.04 -17.90 6.32
N PRO A 162 9.00 -18.61 5.68
CA PRO A 162 8.88 -19.03 4.29
C PRO A 162 7.65 -19.90 4.02
N PHE A 163 7.21 -20.66 5.03
CA PHE A 163 6.01 -21.47 4.91
C PHE A 163 4.75 -20.60 4.68
N ILE A 164 4.57 -19.52 5.48
CA ILE A 164 3.44 -18.60 5.28
C ILE A 164 3.61 -17.85 3.96
N ALA A 165 4.83 -17.41 3.61
CA ALA A 165 5.11 -16.77 2.32
C ALA A 165 4.66 -17.66 1.15
N GLY A 166 5.04 -18.95 1.16
CA GLY A 166 4.71 -19.87 0.08
C GLY A 166 3.23 -20.14 -0.11
N ILE A 167 2.42 -20.12 0.95
CA ILE A 167 0.97 -20.31 0.86
C ILE A 167 0.18 -18.99 0.62
N SER A 168 0.81 -17.83 0.80
CA SER A 168 0.23 -16.51 0.54
C SER A 168 0.72 -15.95 -0.81
N THR A 169 1.77 -15.17 -0.81
CA THR A 169 2.29 -14.52 -2.03
C THR A 169 2.94 -15.51 -3.01
N GLY A 170 3.54 -16.59 -2.53
CA GLY A 170 4.12 -17.63 -3.37
C GLY A 170 3.11 -18.38 -4.26
N ALA A 171 1.81 -18.25 -3.97
CA ALA A 171 0.77 -18.77 -4.85
C ALA A 171 0.70 -18.01 -6.18
N TYR A 172 1.02 -16.71 -6.18
CA TYR A 172 0.99 -15.86 -7.38
C TYR A 172 2.10 -16.21 -8.38
N ALA A 173 3.21 -16.76 -7.90
CA ALA A 173 4.34 -17.20 -8.74
C ALA A 173 4.05 -18.46 -9.59
N LYS A 174 2.92 -19.13 -9.38
CA LYS A 174 2.64 -20.46 -9.97
C LYS A 174 2.08 -20.44 -11.39
N ASN A 175 2.19 -19.33 -12.11
CA ASN A 175 1.78 -19.28 -13.51
C ASN A 175 2.87 -19.94 -14.39
N PRO A 176 2.53 -20.97 -15.23
CA PRO A 176 3.51 -21.64 -16.08
C PRO A 176 4.23 -20.73 -17.09
N GLY A 177 3.67 -19.55 -17.39
CA GLY A 177 4.29 -18.56 -18.29
C GLY A 177 5.31 -17.66 -17.61
N TYR A 178 5.48 -17.73 -16.29
CA TYR A 178 6.43 -16.90 -15.55
C TYR A 178 7.83 -17.50 -15.60
N LYS A 179 8.84 -16.62 -15.77
CA LYS A 179 10.27 -16.96 -15.78
C LYS A 179 10.89 -16.88 -14.38
N THR A 180 10.34 -15.99 -13.55
CA THR A 180 10.79 -15.76 -12.17
C THR A 180 9.60 -15.84 -11.19
N GLU A 181 9.88 -15.96 -9.91
CA GLU A 181 8.87 -15.93 -8.85
C GLU A 181 8.20 -14.54 -8.66
N PHE A 182 8.71 -13.50 -9.31
CA PHE A 182 8.23 -12.12 -9.20
C PHE A 182 7.57 -11.59 -10.49
N ASP A 183 7.43 -12.40 -11.54
CA ASP A 183 6.82 -11.96 -12.79
C ASP A 183 5.35 -11.52 -12.63
N TRP A 184 4.68 -11.97 -11.58
CA TRP A 184 3.33 -11.50 -11.27
C TRP A 184 3.25 -10.01 -10.89
N LEU A 185 4.38 -9.36 -10.60
CA LEU A 185 4.46 -7.95 -10.28
C LEU A 185 4.27 -7.07 -11.53
N SER A 186 4.94 -7.41 -12.63
CA SER A 186 4.96 -6.59 -13.84
C SER A 186 5.15 -7.42 -15.12
N THR A 187 4.66 -6.90 -16.24
CA THR A 187 4.96 -7.42 -17.58
C THR A 187 6.28 -6.89 -18.14
N ASP A 188 6.84 -5.81 -17.54
CA ASP A 188 8.16 -5.28 -17.90
C ASP A 188 9.26 -6.06 -17.17
N GLU A 189 9.94 -6.97 -17.88
CA GLU A 189 11.03 -7.79 -17.32
C GLU A 189 12.16 -6.96 -16.70
N ARG A 190 12.36 -5.71 -17.14
CA ARG A 190 13.37 -4.81 -16.58
C ARG A 190 12.98 -4.35 -15.17
N GLU A 191 11.70 -4.08 -14.95
CA GLU A 191 11.18 -3.68 -13.62
C GLU A 191 11.18 -4.89 -12.67
N VAL A 192 10.81 -6.08 -13.15
CA VAL A 192 10.94 -7.32 -12.38
C VAL A 192 12.40 -7.55 -11.97
N LYS A 193 13.34 -7.35 -12.91
CA LYS A 193 14.76 -7.48 -12.60
C LYS A 193 15.25 -6.46 -11.57
N LYS A 194 14.82 -5.18 -11.66
CA LYS A 194 15.14 -4.16 -10.65
C LYS A 194 14.65 -4.59 -9.26
N TYR A 195 13.43 -5.15 -9.17
CA TYR A 195 12.90 -5.64 -7.90
C TYR A 195 13.72 -6.79 -7.33
N ILE A 196 14.16 -7.75 -8.17
CA ILE A 196 14.97 -8.91 -7.77
C ILE A 196 16.37 -8.47 -7.32
N ASP A 197 16.97 -7.51 -8.02
CA ASP A 197 18.34 -7.04 -7.74
C ASP A 197 18.39 -6.11 -6.50
N ASP A 198 17.25 -5.61 -6.02
CA ASP A 198 17.18 -4.71 -4.88
C ASP A 198 17.15 -5.48 -3.55
N GLU A 199 18.22 -5.36 -2.76
CA GLU A 199 18.34 -6.01 -1.44
C GLU A 199 17.27 -5.55 -0.42
N GLN A 200 16.58 -4.46 -0.68
CA GLN A 200 15.49 -3.94 0.15
C GLN A 200 14.12 -4.46 -0.30
N CYS A 201 14.07 -5.27 -1.37
CA CYS A 201 12.86 -5.85 -1.92
C CYS A 201 12.82 -7.39 -1.75
N GLY A 202 11.64 -7.99 -1.91
CA GLY A 202 11.47 -9.45 -1.99
C GLY A 202 11.71 -10.23 -0.70
N PHE A 203 11.93 -9.60 0.44
CA PHE A 203 12.21 -10.29 1.69
C PHE A 203 10.96 -10.94 2.31
N CYS A 204 11.18 -12.05 3.01
CA CYS A 204 10.12 -12.78 3.70
C CYS A 204 9.74 -12.11 5.02
N PHE A 205 8.44 -11.93 5.28
CA PHE A 205 7.94 -11.41 6.55
C PHE A 205 8.13 -12.41 7.69
N THR A 206 8.23 -11.87 8.90
CA THR A 206 8.17 -12.66 10.12
C THR A 206 6.75 -13.21 10.37
N ALA A 207 6.63 -14.25 11.20
CA ALA A 207 5.30 -14.74 11.56
C ALA A 207 4.42 -13.68 12.22
N ALA A 208 5.00 -12.78 13.04
CA ALA A 208 4.25 -11.64 13.59
C ALA A 208 3.89 -10.60 12.52
N GLY A 209 4.75 -10.39 11.51
CA GLY A 209 4.45 -9.53 10.37
C GLY A 209 3.24 -10.03 9.58
N TYR A 210 3.22 -11.33 9.22
CA TYR A 210 2.05 -11.96 8.59
C TYR A 210 0.79 -11.90 9.45
N LYS A 211 0.91 -12.14 10.77
CA LYS A 211 -0.22 -11.99 11.68
C LYS A 211 -0.80 -10.58 11.66
N THR A 212 0.06 -9.56 11.65
CA THR A 212 -0.35 -8.16 11.54
C THR A 212 -1.09 -7.90 10.22
N MET A 213 -0.54 -8.35 9.09
CA MET A 213 -1.17 -8.23 7.78
C MET A 213 -2.54 -8.93 7.72
N PHE A 214 -2.65 -10.18 8.20
CA PHE A 214 -3.94 -10.88 8.23
C PHE A 214 -4.95 -10.21 9.19
N THR A 215 -4.49 -9.61 10.28
CA THR A 215 -5.37 -8.84 11.19
C THR A 215 -5.92 -7.61 10.49
N MET A 216 -5.08 -6.89 9.73
CA MET A 216 -5.50 -5.75 8.93
C MET A 216 -6.50 -6.18 7.84
N LEU A 217 -6.20 -7.25 7.10
CA LEU A 217 -7.11 -7.79 6.06
C LEU A 217 -8.49 -8.17 6.62
N GLN A 218 -8.56 -8.75 7.83
CA GLN A 218 -9.84 -9.02 8.48
C GLN A 218 -10.61 -7.73 8.83
N ALA A 219 -9.91 -6.70 9.27
CA ALA A 219 -10.52 -5.42 9.64
C ALA A 219 -11.10 -4.67 8.42
N ILE A 220 -10.48 -4.85 7.25
CA ILE A 220 -10.88 -4.19 6.00
C ILE A 220 -11.65 -5.11 5.05
N ASP A 221 -12.20 -6.22 5.53
CA ASP A 221 -13.06 -7.08 4.72
C ASP A 221 -14.21 -6.25 4.13
N PRO A 222 -14.42 -6.26 2.80
CA PRO A 222 -15.39 -5.40 2.14
C PRO A 222 -16.79 -5.47 2.74
N LYS A 223 -17.21 -6.67 3.23
CA LYS A 223 -18.55 -6.92 3.79
C LYS A 223 -18.91 -6.07 5.02
N GLY A 224 -17.93 -5.58 5.76
CA GLY A 224 -18.17 -4.79 6.98
C GLY A 224 -17.42 -3.46 7.03
N TRP A 225 -16.31 -3.38 6.33
CA TRP A 225 -15.46 -2.19 6.32
C TRP A 225 -16.09 -0.99 5.59
N ALA A 226 -16.74 -1.21 4.45
CA ALA A 226 -17.31 -0.13 3.63
C ALA A 226 -18.36 0.71 4.38
N ALA A 227 -19.07 0.10 5.34
CA ALA A 227 -20.02 0.83 6.19
C ALA A 227 -19.36 1.92 7.07
N LYS A 228 -18.04 1.83 7.31
CA LYS A 228 -17.26 2.74 8.16
C LYS A 228 -16.72 3.95 7.41
N LEU A 229 -16.77 3.94 6.08
CA LEU A 229 -16.23 5.01 5.25
C LEU A 229 -17.05 6.29 5.34
N ASP A 230 -16.40 7.42 5.17
CA ASP A 230 -17.07 8.66 4.81
C ASP A 230 -17.67 8.51 3.41
N LYS A 231 -18.97 8.80 3.27
CA LYS A 231 -19.73 8.52 2.05
C LYS A 231 -19.48 9.53 0.93
N HIS A 232 -18.97 10.71 1.27
CA HIS A 232 -18.81 11.84 0.38
C HIS A 232 -17.35 12.08 -0.05
N LYS A 233 -16.39 11.39 0.58
CA LYS A 233 -14.98 11.50 0.16
C LYS A 233 -14.73 10.85 -1.20
N PRO A 234 -13.84 11.44 -2.00
CA PRO A 234 -13.40 10.84 -3.25
C PRO A 234 -12.54 9.58 -3.00
N TYR A 235 -12.81 8.51 -3.75
CA TYR A 235 -12.07 7.26 -3.74
C TYR A 235 -11.75 6.82 -5.16
N PHE A 236 -10.51 6.40 -5.40
CA PHE A 236 -10.07 5.83 -6.67
C PHE A 236 -9.44 4.44 -6.44
N ILE A 237 -9.82 3.44 -7.26
CA ILE A 237 -9.38 2.06 -7.13
C ILE A 237 -8.73 1.61 -8.45
N PRO A 238 -7.48 2.02 -8.75
CA PRO A 238 -6.76 1.58 -9.94
C PRO A 238 -6.10 0.21 -9.69
N SER A 239 -6.15 -0.69 -10.69
CA SER A 239 -5.50 -1.99 -10.61
C SER A 239 -5.19 -2.54 -12.00
N GLY A 240 -4.18 -3.40 -12.11
CA GLY A 240 -3.96 -4.17 -13.33
C GLY A 240 -5.09 -5.17 -13.56
N ALA A 241 -5.49 -5.35 -14.81
CA ALA A 241 -6.49 -6.35 -15.16
C ALA A 241 -5.95 -7.78 -15.00
N ASP A 242 -4.63 -7.94 -15.10
CA ASP A 242 -3.92 -9.23 -14.95
C ASP A 242 -3.28 -9.39 -13.55
N ASP A 243 -3.70 -8.57 -12.56
CA ASP A 243 -3.22 -8.63 -11.18
C ASP A 243 -3.83 -9.80 -10.41
N PRO A 244 -3.03 -10.83 -10.01
CA PRO A 244 -3.54 -11.96 -9.25
C PRO A 244 -3.92 -11.60 -7.81
N VAL A 245 -3.39 -10.52 -7.22
CA VAL A 245 -3.75 -10.04 -5.88
C VAL A 245 -5.19 -9.53 -5.86
N GLY A 246 -5.58 -8.83 -6.92
CA GLY A 246 -6.94 -8.38 -7.16
C GLY A 246 -7.87 -9.45 -7.74
N ASP A 247 -7.46 -10.73 -7.78
CA ASP A 247 -8.18 -11.83 -8.44
C ASP A 247 -8.60 -11.45 -9.86
N PHE A 248 -7.64 -10.90 -10.63
CA PHE A 248 -7.85 -10.48 -12.01
C PHE A 248 -9.04 -9.52 -12.17
N GLY A 249 -9.08 -8.51 -11.28
CA GLY A 249 -10.11 -7.47 -11.23
C GLY A 249 -11.35 -7.81 -10.41
N LYS A 250 -11.66 -9.08 -10.13
CA LYS A 250 -12.86 -9.46 -9.35
C LYS A 250 -12.82 -8.92 -7.91
N GLY A 251 -11.65 -8.99 -7.25
CA GLY A 251 -11.47 -8.46 -5.91
C GLY A 251 -11.62 -6.93 -5.87
N VAL A 252 -11.15 -6.24 -6.91
CA VAL A 252 -11.34 -4.79 -7.07
C VAL A 252 -12.82 -4.45 -7.18
N MET A 253 -13.57 -5.20 -8.02
CA MET A 253 -15.02 -5.03 -8.16
C MET A 253 -15.77 -5.29 -6.86
N GLN A 254 -15.39 -6.32 -6.08
CA GLN A 254 -15.98 -6.56 -4.75
C GLN A 254 -15.80 -5.36 -3.81
N VAL A 255 -14.64 -4.69 -3.83
CA VAL A 255 -14.40 -3.49 -3.02
C VAL A 255 -15.27 -2.34 -3.50
N TYR A 256 -15.29 -2.08 -4.81
CA TYR A 256 -16.13 -1.05 -5.42
C TYR A 256 -17.62 -1.26 -5.13
N ASP A 257 -18.14 -2.47 -5.35
CA ASP A 257 -19.55 -2.83 -5.10
C ASP A 257 -19.92 -2.67 -3.61
N ALA A 258 -19.03 -3.06 -2.70
CA ALA A 258 -19.26 -2.89 -1.28
C ALA A 258 -19.31 -1.42 -0.87
N MET A 259 -18.46 -0.56 -1.45
CA MET A 259 -18.44 0.89 -1.19
C MET A 259 -19.70 1.57 -1.73
N THR A 260 -20.10 1.27 -2.97
CA THR A 260 -21.32 1.82 -3.57
C THR A 260 -22.58 1.34 -2.85
N ALA A 261 -22.66 0.05 -2.49
CA ALA A 261 -23.76 -0.50 -1.68
C ALA A 261 -23.83 0.12 -0.28
N ALA A 262 -22.70 0.55 0.29
CA ALA A 262 -22.66 1.27 1.56
C ALA A 262 -23.04 2.75 1.43
N GLY A 263 -23.27 3.25 0.21
CA GLY A 263 -23.71 4.64 -0.06
C GLY A 263 -22.57 5.62 -0.32
N CYS A 264 -21.34 5.15 -0.62
CA CYS A 264 -20.28 6.04 -1.09
C CYS A 264 -20.65 6.56 -2.50
N ASP A 265 -20.73 7.87 -2.67
CA ASP A 265 -21.25 8.54 -3.89
C ASP A 265 -20.14 9.04 -4.83
N ASN A 266 -18.88 9.01 -4.40
CA ASN A 266 -17.72 9.46 -5.18
C ASN A 266 -16.64 8.38 -5.23
N VAL A 267 -16.96 7.23 -5.84
CA VAL A 267 -16.03 6.10 -6.01
C VAL A 267 -15.85 5.82 -7.50
N THR A 268 -14.60 5.77 -7.93
CA THR A 268 -14.23 5.35 -9.29
C THR A 268 -13.25 4.19 -9.23
N TYR A 269 -13.28 3.32 -10.25
CA TYR A 269 -12.25 2.30 -10.43
C TYR A 269 -11.79 2.28 -11.90
N LYS A 270 -10.58 1.76 -12.12
CA LYS A 270 -10.06 1.51 -13.47
C LYS A 270 -9.20 0.25 -13.45
N LEU A 271 -9.46 -0.65 -14.42
CA LEU A 271 -8.64 -1.84 -14.66
C LEU A 271 -7.80 -1.61 -15.92
N TYR A 272 -6.48 -1.60 -15.77
CA TYR A 272 -5.52 -1.39 -16.85
C TYR A 272 -5.24 -2.71 -17.54
N GLN A 273 -5.66 -2.82 -18.82
CA GLN A 273 -5.51 -4.04 -19.61
C GLN A 273 -4.02 -4.33 -19.88
N GLY A 274 -3.61 -5.58 -19.64
CA GLY A 274 -2.21 -6.01 -19.77
C GLY A 274 -1.31 -5.57 -18.61
N GLY A 275 -1.82 -4.79 -17.65
CA GLY A 275 -1.09 -4.46 -16.41
C GLY A 275 -1.24 -5.54 -15.36
N ARG A 276 -0.14 -5.89 -14.69
CA ARG A 276 -0.10 -6.79 -13.53
C ARG A 276 -0.19 -5.99 -12.23
N HIS A 277 0.44 -6.47 -11.16
CA HIS A 277 0.26 -5.93 -9.81
C HIS A 277 0.83 -4.53 -9.62
N GLU A 278 2.05 -4.28 -10.10
CA GLU A 278 2.76 -3.00 -9.96
C GLU A 278 2.53 -2.08 -11.15
N ILE A 279 1.29 -1.61 -11.37
CA ILE A 279 0.92 -0.81 -12.55
C ILE A 279 1.74 0.48 -12.75
N LEU A 280 2.39 1.00 -11.71
CA LEU A 280 3.33 2.12 -11.80
C LEU A 280 4.72 1.71 -12.29
N ASN A 281 5.02 0.42 -12.26
CA ASN A 281 6.26 -0.21 -12.72
C ASN A 281 5.98 -1.22 -13.85
N ASP A 282 4.89 -1.02 -14.59
CA ASP A 282 4.49 -1.89 -15.70
C ASP A 282 4.44 -1.12 -17.02
N THR A 283 4.16 -1.80 -18.12
CA THR A 283 4.06 -1.19 -19.46
C THR A 283 2.93 -0.16 -19.56
N VAL A 284 1.96 -0.20 -18.67
CA VAL A 284 0.83 0.75 -18.57
C VAL A 284 1.14 2.00 -17.73
N ARG A 285 2.36 2.14 -17.19
CA ARG A 285 2.75 3.17 -16.20
C ARG A 285 2.43 4.60 -16.59
N ASP A 286 2.59 4.96 -17.86
CA ASP A 286 2.36 6.34 -18.31
C ASP A 286 0.87 6.71 -18.29
N GLU A 287 0.00 5.78 -18.69
CA GLU A 287 -1.44 5.94 -18.56
C GLU A 287 -1.86 6.05 -17.08
N VAL A 288 -1.31 5.18 -16.22
CA VAL A 288 -1.59 5.19 -14.78
C VAL A 288 -1.19 6.51 -14.13
N LYS A 289 0.01 7.03 -14.44
CA LYS A 289 0.49 8.33 -13.91
C LYS A 289 -0.42 9.48 -14.34
N SER A 290 -0.86 9.49 -15.61
CA SER A 290 -1.77 10.50 -16.14
C SER A 290 -3.12 10.47 -15.42
N ASP A 291 -3.73 9.29 -15.30
CA ASP A 291 -5.02 9.11 -14.65
C ASP A 291 -4.98 9.51 -13.15
N ILE A 292 -3.90 9.16 -12.45
CA ILE A 292 -3.72 9.57 -11.05
C ILE A 292 -3.64 11.11 -10.96
N ALA A 293 -2.84 11.75 -11.81
CA ALA A 293 -2.70 13.21 -11.81
C ALA A 293 -4.03 13.88 -12.12
N GLU A 294 -4.73 13.45 -13.17
CA GLU A 294 -6.04 13.98 -13.55
C GLU A 294 -7.10 13.80 -12.45
N TRP A 295 -7.04 12.67 -11.73
CA TRP A 295 -7.95 12.44 -10.62
C TRP A 295 -7.63 13.37 -9.44
N LEU A 296 -6.34 13.54 -9.10
CA LEU A 296 -5.88 14.44 -8.03
C LEU A 296 -6.23 15.90 -8.31
N GLU A 297 -6.17 16.35 -9.58
CA GLU A 297 -6.53 17.71 -10.00
C GLU A 297 -8.01 18.04 -9.80
N ARG A 298 -8.86 17.03 -9.57
CA ARG A 298 -10.32 17.21 -9.32
C ARG A 298 -10.66 17.27 -7.83
N ILE A 299 -9.69 16.99 -6.93
CA ILE A 299 -9.86 17.00 -5.48
C ILE A 299 -9.79 18.46 -4.96
#